data_543ead0960cd53e5923ec0e1f6e97fbe
#
_entry.id   543ead0960cd53e5923ec0e1f6e97fbe
#
_cell.length_a   1.000
_cell.length_b   1.000
_cell.length_c   1.000
_cell.angle_alpha   90.00
_cell.angle_beta   90.00
_cell.angle_gamma   90.00
#
_symmetry.space_group_name_H-M   'P 1'
#
loop_
_entity.id
_entity.type
_entity.pdbx_description
1 polymer ?
#
loop_
_entity_poly.entity_id
_entity_poly.type
_entity_poly.pdbx_seq_one_letter_code
_entity_poly.pdbx_strand_id
1 'polypeptide(L)'
;MKADEIDDSSAPLVEHLAELRTRILYAMAAFVVCFILGYVIWQPVFNFLSLPMCRVLADRGQECQLVLIKMQEGFFVAIRIAMWAGFIMAFPIIAFQLWRFVAPGLYRSEKAAFLPFLLASPIMFFIGAAFAYLLILPFAFDFFLGFQDSVTAAAASGGSLNTPPAGVVFQGSMEAYLSLTMTFVLAFGLCFQLPVLLTLMGKAGIISSRGLRAMRKYAVVLILIVAAIVTPPDAFSQVMLFAAIYPLYEISIFLIARFERDREAQARADGTWVDEDEDAAQG
;
A
#
# COMPACT_ATOMS: atom_id res chain seq x y z
N MET A 1 28.33 1.95 -43.70
CA MET A 1 27.26 2.81 -43.23
C MET A 1 26.27 2.03 -42.37
N LYS A 2 26.67 1.50 -41.22
CA LYS A 2 25.79 0.81 -40.25
C LYS A 2 26.28 0.89 -38.79
N ALA A 3 27.33 1.66 -38.50
CA ALA A 3 27.88 1.82 -37.16
C ALA A 3 27.29 3.04 -36.39
N ASP A 4 26.83 4.08 -37.12
CA ASP A 4 26.35 5.32 -36.52
C ASP A 4 24.89 5.24 -36.00
N GLU A 5 24.06 4.30 -36.46
CA GLU A 5 22.66 4.15 -35.97
C GLU A 5 22.54 3.48 -34.60
N ILE A 6 23.59 2.77 -34.18
CA ILE A 6 23.57 2.07 -32.86
C ILE A 6 23.95 3.01 -31.71
N ASP A 7 24.71 4.05 -31.97
CA ASP A 7 25.19 5.00 -30.96
C ASP A 7 24.12 6.01 -30.57
N ASP A 8 23.21 6.37 -31.48
CA ASP A 8 22.15 7.35 -31.25
C ASP A 8 20.99 6.77 -30.41
N SER A 9 20.83 5.45 -30.34
CA SER A 9 19.82 4.79 -29.48
C SER A 9 20.29 4.54 -28.05
N SER A 10 21.59 4.56 -27.78
CA SER A 10 22.18 4.35 -26.47
C SER A 10 22.25 5.64 -25.64
N ALA A 11 22.39 6.80 -26.27
CA ALA A 11 22.44 8.09 -25.61
C ALA A 11 21.17 8.40 -24.79
N PRO A 12 19.92 8.24 -25.29
CA PRO A 12 18.71 8.48 -24.50
C PRO A 12 18.53 7.50 -23.34
N LEU A 13 19.01 6.25 -23.44
CA LEU A 13 18.94 5.29 -22.34
C LEU A 13 19.92 5.62 -21.21
N VAL A 14 21.15 6.02 -21.53
CA VAL A 14 22.16 6.41 -20.57
C VAL A 14 21.74 7.67 -19.81
N GLU A 15 21.15 8.63 -20.52
CA GLU A 15 20.63 9.88 -19.94
C GLU A 15 19.46 9.61 -19.00
N HIS A 16 18.54 8.72 -19.36
CA HIS A 16 17.41 8.29 -18.52
C HIS A 16 17.88 7.52 -17.27
N LEU A 17 18.90 6.66 -17.39
CA LEU A 17 19.51 5.99 -16.24
C LEU A 17 20.24 6.97 -15.30
N ALA A 18 20.90 8.01 -15.85
CA ALA A 18 21.52 9.06 -15.04
C ALA A 18 20.47 9.89 -14.28
N GLU A 19 19.32 10.15 -14.89
CA GLU A 19 18.18 10.79 -14.23
C GLU A 19 17.64 9.88 -13.09
N LEU A 20 17.43 8.59 -13.34
CA LEU A 20 16.99 7.62 -12.33
C LEU A 20 17.91 7.63 -11.11
N ARG A 21 19.24 7.56 -11.31
CA ARG A 21 20.22 7.63 -10.24
C ARG A 21 20.02 8.88 -9.39
N THR A 22 19.89 10.03 -10.03
CA THR A 22 19.72 11.32 -9.33
C THR A 22 18.43 11.34 -8.51
N ARG A 23 17.31 10.82 -9.06
CA ARG A 23 16.01 10.74 -8.36
C ARG A 23 16.06 9.82 -7.16
N ILE A 24 16.72 8.66 -7.30
CA ILE A 24 16.90 7.71 -6.19
C ILE A 24 17.74 8.35 -5.07
N LEU A 25 18.81 9.09 -5.41
CA LEU A 25 19.63 9.76 -4.41
C LEU A 25 18.84 10.82 -3.63
N TYR A 26 17.99 11.61 -4.28
CA TYR A 26 17.11 12.58 -3.59
C TYR A 26 16.08 11.88 -2.70
N ALA A 27 15.45 10.80 -3.17
CA ALA A 27 14.51 10.00 -2.39
C ALA A 27 15.18 9.38 -1.16
N MET A 28 16.40 8.84 -1.34
CA MET A 28 17.18 8.26 -0.25
C MET A 28 17.64 9.32 0.77
N ALA A 29 18.10 10.48 0.32
CA ALA A 29 18.46 11.58 1.21
C ALA A 29 17.27 12.05 2.05
N ALA A 30 16.09 12.20 1.43
CA ALA A 30 14.86 12.53 2.13
C ALA A 30 14.50 11.46 3.16
N PHE A 31 14.61 10.18 2.79
CA PHE A 31 14.35 9.06 3.70
C PHE A 31 15.31 9.08 4.91
N VAL A 32 16.61 9.29 4.70
CA VAL A 32 17.61 9.33 5.79
C VAL A 32 17.30 10.48 6.76
N VAL A 33 16.97 11.67 6.26
CA VAL A 33 16.58 12.81 7.10
C VAL A 33 15.32 12.47 7.91
N CYS A 34 14.28 11.94 7.26
CA CYS A 34 13.04 11.56 7.93
C CYS A 34 13.25 10.38 8.90
N PHE A 35 14.16 9.46 8.62
CA PHE A 35 14.53 8.38 9.54
C PHE A 35 15.15 8.92 10.84
N ILE A 36 16.08 9.88 10.73
CA ILE A 36 16.67 10.53 11.91
C ILE A 36 15.58 11.24 12.73
N LEU A 37 14.68 11.99 12.07
CA LEU A 37 13.55 12.62 12.75
C LEU A 37 12.64 11.58 13.40
N GLY A 38 12.31 10.49 12.71
CA GLY A 38 11.54 9.37 13.22
C GLY A 38 12.17 8.72 14.46
N TYR A 39 13.52 8.64 14.49
CA TYR A 39 14.21 8.14 15.65
C TYR A 39 14.14 9.09 16.86
N VAL A 40 14.13 10.39 16.64
CA VAL A 40 13.96 11.37 17.73
C VAL A 40 12.56 11.31 18.33
N ILE A 41 11.53 11.04 17.50
CA ILE A 41 10.13 11.02 17.93
C ILE A 41 9.56 9.58 18.08
N TRP A 42 10.40 8.55 18.21
CA TRP A 42 9.93 7.16 18.24
C TRP A 42 8.94 6.87 19.37
N GLN A 43 9.11 7.49 20.56
CA GLN A 43 8.23 7.29 21.71
C GLN A 43 6.79 7.78 21.47
N PRO A 44 6.54 9.05 21.06
CA PRO A 44 5.18 9.47 20.71
C PRO A 44 4.58 8.67 19.55
N VAL A 45 5.38 8.25 18.55
CA VAL A 45 4.91 7.37 17.48
C VAL A 45 4.53 6.00 18.01
N PHE A 46 5.32 5.41 18.91
CA PHE A 46 4.98 4.17 19.61
C PHE A 46 3.64 4.27 20.34
N ASN A 47 3.46 5.33 21.15
CA ASN A 47 2.23 5.53 21.89
C ASN A 47 1.03 5.68 20.96
N PHE A 48 1.19 6.41 19.86
CA PHE A 48 0.15 6.54 18.84
C PHE A 48 -0.18 5.18 18.21
N LEU A 49 0.82 4.42 17.80
CA LEU A 49 0.60 3.10 17.18
C LEU A 49 -0.04 2.11 18.16
N SER A 50 0.18 2.24 19.48
CA SER A 50 -0.39 1.34 20.49
C SER A 50 -1.87 1.62 20.81
N LEU A 51 -2.39 2.79 20.49
CA LEU A 51 -3.76 3.20 20.78
C LEU A 51 -4.84 2.24 20.29
N PRO A 52 -4.82 1.69 19.06
CA PRO A 52 -5.86 0.80 18.56
C PRO A 52 -6.01 -0.46 19.44
N MET A 53 -4.90 -1.08 19.79
CA MET A 53 -4.90 -2.28 20.63
C MET A 53 -5.34 -1.95 22.06
N CYS A 54 -4.83 -0.85 22.64
CA CYS A 54 -5.18 -0.45 24.00
C CYS A 54 -6.68 -0.15 24.13
N ARG A 55 -7.31 0.39 23.08
CA ARG A 55 -8.76 0.60 23.06
C ARG A 55 -9.52 -0.73 23.07
N VAL A 56 -9.16 -1.67 22.21
CA VAL A 56 -9.81 -2.99 22.15
C VAL A 56 -9.64 -3.76 23.46
N LEU A 57 -8.47 -3.68 24.11
CA LEU A 57 -8.23 -4.30 25.41
C LEU A 57 -9.06 -3.62 26.53
N ALA A 58 -9.13 -2.28 26.53
CA ALA A 58 -9.94 -1.53 27.50
C ALA A 58 -11.43 -1.87 27.38
N ASP A 59 -11.96 -2.02 26.15
CA ASP A 59 -13.34 -2.43 25.91
C ASP A 59 -13.66 -3.83 26.47
N ARG A 60 -12.62 -4.67 26.63
CA ARG A 60 -12.70 -6.01 27.26
C ARG A 60 -12.36 -6.01 28.73
N GLY A 61 -12.13 -4.84 29.35
CA GLY A 61 -11.76 -4.70 30.77
C GLY A 61 -10.36 -5.22 31.09
N GLN A 62 -9.47 -5.31 30.08
CA GLN A 62 -8.08 -5.75 30.25
C GLN A 62 -7.13 -4.54 30.26
N GLU A 63 -6.07 -4.64 31.05
CA GLU A 63 -5.02 -3.61 31.06
C GLU A 63 -4.16 -3.72 29.79
N CYS A 64 -3.82 -2.55 29.22
CA CYS A 64 -2.94 -2.49 28.06
C CYS A 64 -1.47 -2.58 28.51
N GLN A 65 -0.93 -3.79 28.58
CA GLN A 65 0.47 -4.04 28.91
C GLN A 65 1.15 -4.79 27.77
N LEU A 66 2.19 -4.20 27.19
CA LEU A 66 3.06 -4.83 26.23
C LEU A 66 4.34 -5.32 26.92
N VAL A 67 4.71 -6.55 26.64
CA VAL A 67 5.84 -7.23 27.29
C VAL A 67 7.03 -7.26 26.35
N LEU A 68 8.21 -6.94 26.88
CA LEU A 68 9.50 -7.15 26.22
C LEU A 68 9.96 -8.57 26.53
N ILE A 69 10.10 -9.40 25.51
CA ILE A 69 10.51 -10.81 25.66
C ILE A 69 12.04 -10.92 25.60
N LYS A 70 12.71 -10.08 24.82
CA LYS A 70 14.16 -10.08 24.63
C LYS A 70 14.77 -8.78 25.15
N MET A 71 15.95 -8.87 25.74
CA MET A 71 16.67 -7.70 26.30
C MET A 71 16.89 -6.59 25.26
N GLN A 72 17.20 -6.94 24.00
CA GLN A 72 17.47 -5.99 22.93
C GLN A 72 16.23 -5.54 22.18
N GLU A 73 15.04 -6.08 22.50
CA GLU A 73 13.80 -5.85 21.76
C GLU A 73 13.43 -4.37 21.69
N GLY A 74 13.53 -3.64 22.81
CA GLY A 74 13.20 -2.21 22.86
C GLY A 74 14.06 -1.37 21.90
N PHE A 75 15.35 -1.69 21.77
CA PHE A 75 16.26 -1.00 20.84
C PHE A 75 15.86 -1.23 19.38
N PHE A 76 15.65 -2.50 19.00
CA PHE A 76 15.25 -2.82 17.63
C PHE A 76 13.86 -2.30 17.27
N VAL A 77 12.95 -2.26 18.24
CA VAL A 77 11.62 -1.65 18.05
C VAL A 77 11.75 -0.16 17.77
N ALA A 78 12.59 0.58 18.52
CA ALA A 78 12.81 2.01 18.28
C ALA A 78 13.36 2.27 16.86
N ILE A 79 14.34 1.47 16.41
CA ILE A 79 14.88 1.57 15.04
C ILE A 79 13.81 1.24 14.01
N ARG A 80 13.01 0.21 14.22
CA ARG A 80 11.94 -0.20 13.31
C ARG A 80 10.87 0.89 13.19
N ILE A 81 10.44 1.48 14.32
CA ILE A 81 9.52 2.62 14.33
C ILE A 81 10.12 3.80 13.55
N ALA A 82 11.39 4.12 13.81
CA ALA A 82 12.08 5.20 13.10
C ALA A 82 12.12 4.98 11.58
N MET A 83 12.39 3.74 11.16
CA MET A 83 12.42 3.36 9.74
C MET A 83 11.04 3.52 9.08
N TRP A 84 9.98 3.01 9.72
CA TRP A 84 8.62 3.10 9.18
C TRP A 84 8.05 4.51 9.23
N ALA A 85 8.21 5.22 10.34
CA ALA A 85 7.81 6.62 10.46
C ALA A 85 8.59 7.50 9.48
N GLY A 86 9.89 7.25 9.35
CA GLY A 86 10.74 7.92 8.37
C GLY A 86 10.28 7.69 6.94
N PHE A 87 9.90 6.46 6.58
CA PHE A 87 9.36 6.15 5.26
C PHE A 87 8.01 6.87 5.01
N ILE A 88 7.09 6.81 5.96
CA ILE A 88 5.77 7.46 5.85
C ILE A 88 5.93 8.98 5.69
N MET A 89 6.81 9.61 6.47
CA MET A 89 7.09 11.05 6.36
C MET A 89 7.81 11.41 5.04
N ALA A 90 8.72 10.56 4.57
CA ALA A 90 9.43 10.76 3.31
C ALA A 90 8.57 10.44 2.07
N PHE A 91 7.46 9.71 2.24
CA PHE A 91 6.65 9.20 1.13
C PHE A 91 6.22 10.27 0.13
N PRO A 92 5.78 11.48 0.53
CA PRO A 92 5.44 12.53 -0.43
C PRO A 92 6.61 12.91 -1.36
N ILE A 93 7.83 12.96 -0.80
CA ILE A 93 9.03 13.29 -1.58
C ILE A 93 9.42 12.10 -2.47
N ILE A 94 9.36 10.88 -1.93
CA ILE A 94 9.64 9.65 -2.68
C ILE A 94 8.67 9.52 -3.85
N ALA A 95 7.38 9.68 -3.61
CA ALA A 95 6.34 9.63 -4.63
C ALA A 95 6.57 10.72 -5.69
N PHE A 96 6.89 11.95 -5.27
CA PHE A 96 7.21 13.03 -6.19
C PHE A 96 8.39 12.68 -7.10
N GLN A 97 9.48 12.14 -6.56
CA GLN A 97 10.65 11.75 -7.35
C GLN A 97 10.33 10.60 -8.31
N LEU A 98 9.57 9.60 -7.84
CA LEU A 98 9.14 8.47 -8.65
C LEU A 98 8.27 8.92 -9.84
N TRP A 99 7.23 9.70 -9.55
CA TRP A 99 6.32 10.19 -10.58
C TRP A 99 7.01 11.14 -11.56
N ARG A 100 7.92 11.99 -11.10
CA ARG A 100 8.71 12.87 -11.97
C ARG A 100 9.66 12.10 -12.90
N PHE A 101 10.11 10.91 -12.49
CA PHE A 101 10.89 10.01 -13.34
C PHE A 101 10.01 9.33 -14.41
N VAL A 102 8.81 8.91 -14.04
CA VAL A 102 7.89 8.21 -14.95
C VAL A 102 7.23 9.16 -15.97
N ALA A 103 6.99 10.41 -15.58
CA ALA A 103 6.28 11.39 -16.38
C ALA A 103 6.89 11.69 -17.77
N PRO A 104 8.21 11.88 -17.95
CA PRO A 104 8.77 12.19 -19.26
C PRO A 104 8.59 11.07 -20.29
N GLY A 105 8.54 9.81 -19.85
CA GLY A 105 8.31 8.65 -20.72
C GLY A 105 6.86 8.52 -21.20
N LEU A 106 5.91 9.10 -20.47
CA LEU A 106 4.48 8.94 -20.74
C LEU A 106 3.83 10.11 -21.49
N TYR A 107 4.27 11.36 -21.24
CA TYR A 107 3.58 12.57 -21.73
C TYR A 107 4.54 13.66 -22.14
N ARG A 108 4.89 13.75 -23.42
CA ARG A 108 5.60 14.92 -23.96
C ARG A 108 4.69 16.15 -24.14
N SER A 109 3.36 15.97 -24.26
CA SER A 109 2.45 17.04 -24.70
C SER A 109 1.60 17.68 -23.59
N GLU A 110 1.42 17.07 -22.40
CA GLU A 110 0.48 17.61 -21.39
C GLU A 110 1.03 17.58 -19.96
N LYS A 111 2.00 18.43 -19.65
CA LYS A 111 2.53 18.56 -18.28
C LYS A 111 1.47 18.96 -17.23
N ALA A 112 0.44 19.69 -17.63
CA ALA A 112 -0.65 20.11 -16.74
C ALA A 112 -1.55 18.93 -16.32
N ALA A 113 -1.70 17.91 -17.17
CA ALA A 113 -2.51 16.73 -16.88
C ALA A 113 -1.88 15.76 -15.86
N PHE A 114 -0.58 15.94 -15.58
CA PHE A 114 0.18 15.09 -14.65
C PHE A 114 0.14 15.59 -13.19
N LEU A 115 0.00 16.90 -12.98
CA LEU A 115 0.02 17.53 -11.67
C LEU A 115 -1.02 16.93 -10.69
N PRO A 116 -2.28 16.63 -11.10
CA PRO A 116 -3.25 15.99 -10.20
C PRO A 116 -2.81 14.64 -9.66
N PHE A 117 -2.13 13.80 -10.47
CA PHE A 117 -1.64 12.49 -10.03
C PHE A 117 -0.49 12.60 -9.03
N LEU A 118 0.34 13.63 -9.21
CA LEU A 118 1.45 13.90 -8.31
C LEU A 118 0.96 14.25 -6.90
N LEU A 119 -0.12 15.01 -6.78
CA LEU A 119 -0.76 15.34 -5.51
C LEU A 119 -1.63 14.19 -4.98
N ALA A 120 -2.33 13.48 -5.87
CA ALA A 120 -3.20 12.36 -5.50
C ALA A 120 -2.41 11.22 -4.83
N SER A 121 -1.18 10.94 -5.26
CA SER A 121 -0.38 9.84 -4.74
C SER A 121 -0.10 9.96 -3.23
N PRO A 122 0.50 11.04 -2.69
CA PRO A 122 0.65 11.18 -1.25
C PRO A 122 -0.67 11.15 -0.49
N ILE A 123 -1.71 11.81 -1.02
CA ILE A 123 -3.03 11.85 -0.39
C ILE A 123 -3.62 10.43 -0.27
N MET A 124 -3.60 9.65 -1.35
CA MET A 124 -4.10 8.28 -1.35
C MET A 124 -3.30 7.38 -0.41
N PHE A 125 -1.98 7.57 -0.31
CA PHE A 125 -1.16 6.85 0.66
C PHE A 125 -1.61 7.10 2.09
N PHE A 126 -1.78 8.36 2.48
CA PHE A 126 -2.23 8.71 3.82
C PHE A 126 -3.67 8.26 4.10
N ILE A 127 -4.56 8.30 3.10
CA ILE A 127 -5.91 7.75 3.23
C ILE A 127 -5.84 6.24 3.48
N GLY A 128 -5.01 5.50 2.74
CA GLY A 128 -4.81 4.06 2.92
C GLY A 128 -4.22 3.72 4.29
N ALA A 129 -3.20 4.46 4.72
CA ALA A 129 -2.60 4.31 6.04
C ALA A 129 -3.60 4.61 7.17
N ALA A 130 -4.40 5.68 7.04
CA ALA A 130 -5.46 6.02 7.99
C ALA A 130 -6.58 4.97 7.99
N PHE A 131 -6.98 4.45 6.85
CA PHE A 131 -7.97 3.38 6.72
C PHE A 131 -7.50 2.11 7.45
N ALA A 132 -6.25 1.72 7.27
CA ALA A 132 -5.66 0.60 8.00
C ALA A 132 -5.68 0.85 9.51
N TYR A 133 -5.22 2.02 9.94
CA TYR A 133 -5.09 2.37 11.35
C TYR A 133 -6.44 2.48 12.08
N LEU A 134 -7.44 3.13 11.45
CA LEU A 134 -8.72 3.43 12.08
C LEU A 134 -9.75 2.30 11.97
N LEU A 135 -9.73 1.53 10.88
CA LEU A 135 -10.68 0.46 10.64
C LEU A 135 -10.05 -0.93 10.77
N ILE A 136 -9.03 -1.20 9.98
CA ILE A 136 -8.54 -2.58 9.82
C ILE A 136 -7.90 -3.09 11.12
N LEU A 137 -7.04 -2.29 11.75
CA LEU A 137 -6.34 -2.71 12.97
C LEU A 137 -7.28 -3.02 14.14
N PRO A 138 -8.28 -2.18 14.49
CA PRO A 138 -9.23 -2.52 15.52
C PRO A 138 -9.99 -3.82 15.23
N PHE A 139 -10.46 -4.01 13.99
CA PHE A 139 -11.15 -5.26 13.62
C PHE A 139 -10.23 -6.49 13.70
N ALA A 140 -8.99 -6.36 13.25
CA ALA A 140 -8.03 -7.46 13.32
C ALA A 140 -7.71 -7.84 14.78
N PHE A 141 -7.49 -6.85 15.64
CA PHE A 141 -7.21 -7.09 17.06
C PHE A 141 -8.43 -7.69 17.77
N ASP A 142 -9.62 -7.18 17.52
CA ASP A 142 -10.84 -7.74 18.08
C ASP A 142 -11.04 -9.20 17.69
N PHE A 143 -10.78 -9.54 16.41
CA PHE A 143 -10.82 -10.91 15.93
C PHE A 143 -9.80 -11.81 16.63
N PHE A 144 -8.52 -11.40 16.69
CA PHE A 144 -7.47 -12.22 17.29
C PHE A 144 -7.66 -12.42 18.79
N LEU A 145 -8.07 -11.37 19.51
CA LEU A 145 -8.37 -11.45 20.94
C LEU A 145 -9.62 -12.30 21.20
N GLY A 146 -10.67 -12.18 20.36
CA GLY A 146 -11.85 -13.03 20.44
C GLY A 146 -11.55 -14.51 20.24
N PHE A 147 -10.60 -14.82 19.36
CA PHE A 147 -10.13 -16.21 19.17
C PHE A 147 -9.41 -16.74 20.43
N GLN A 148 -8.63 -15.89 21.10
CA GLN A 148 -7.97 -16.25 22.36
C GLN A 148 -8.98 -16.52 23.47
N ASP A 149 -10.05 -15.73 23.58
CA ASP A 149 -11.08 -15.95 24.59
C ASP A 149 -11.74 -17.33 24.38
N SER A 150 -11.93 -17.77 23.14
CA SER A 150 -12.46 -19.10 22.83
C SER A 150 -11.51 -20.22 23.24
N VAL A 151 -10.19 -20.03 23.08
CA VAL A 151 -9.16 -21.00 23.49
C VAL A 151 -9.09 -21.09 25.03
N THR A 152 -9.15 -19.95 25.74
CA THR A 152 -9.15 -19.95 27.21
C THR A 152 -10.40 -20.61 27.77
N ALA A 153 -11.58 -20.35 27.17
CA ALA A 153 -12.84 -21.00 27.57
C ALA A 153 -12.81 -22.52 27.32
N ALA A 154 -12.26 -22.96 26.18
CA ALA A 154 -12.09 -24.37 25.87
C ALA A 154 -11.12 -25.07 26.83
N ALA A 155 -10.00 -24.42 27.20
CA ALA A 155 -9.06 -24.93 28.18
C ALA A 155 -9.69 -25.07 29.59
N ALA A 156 -10.54 -24.12 29.97
CA ALA A 156 -11.26 -24.13 31.24
C ALA A 156 -12.35 -25.22 31.29
N SER A 157 -13.01 -25.53 30.17
CA SER A 157 -14.09 -26.52 30.10
C SER A 157 -13.62 -27.98 29.98
N GLY A 158 -12.37 -28.18 29.50
CA GLY A 158 -11.79 -29.54 29.30
C GLY A 158 -11.05 -30.13 30.50
N GLY A 159 -10.98 -29.41 31.63
CA GLY A 159 -10.32 -29.89 32.85
C GLY A 159 -11.11 -30.95 33.57
N SER A 160 -10.51 -32.15 33.76
CA SER A 160 -10.98 -33.14 34.71
C SER A 160 -11.01 -32.52 36.13
N LEU A 161 -11.99 -32.89 36.93
CA LEU A 161 -12.24 -32.38 38.29
C LEU A 161 -11.00 -32.31 39.26
N ASN A 162 -9.85 -32.84 38.85
CA ASN A 162 -8.62 -32.93 39.64
C ASN A 162 -7.40 -32.19 39.05
N THR A 163 -7.54 -31.51 37.92
CA THR A 163 -6.44 -30.74 37.31
C THR A 163 -6.86 -29.26 37.23
N PRO A 164 -6.10 -28.32 37.80
CA PRO A 164 -6.43 -26.89 37.61
C PRO A 164 -6.40 -26.55 36.10
N PRO A 165 -7.39 -25.81 35.60
CA PRO A 165 -7.41 -25.42 34.20
C PRO A 165 -6.13 -24.66 33.87
N ALA A 166 -5.51 -24.98 32.74
CA ALA A 166 -4.37 -24.21 32.25
C ALA A 166 -4.78 -22.77 32.02
N GLY A 167 -4.36 -21.87 32.91
CA GLY A 167 -4.62 -20.43 32.76
C GLY A 167 -3.81 -19.89 31.60
N VAL A 168 -4.47 -19.56 30.47
CA VAL A 168 -3.84 -18.84 29.37
C VAL A 168 -4.13 -17.36 29.56
N VAL A 169 -3.08 -16.55 29.75
CA VAL A 169 -3.19 -15.10 29.89
C VAL A 169 -2.54 -14.48 28.66
N PHE A 170 -3.23 -13.54 28.04
CA PHE A 170 -2.64 -12.75 26.95
C PHE A 170 -1.52 -11.85 27.47
N GLN A 171 -0.31 -12.07 26.99
CA GLN A 171 0.81 -11.16 27.16
C GLN A 171 1.27 -10.71 25.77
N GLY A 172 0.80 -9.54 25.34
CA GLY A 172 1.13 -9.00 24.02
C GLY A 172 2.62 -8.70 23.88
N SER A 173 3.33 -9.44 23.00
CA SER A 173 4.69 -9.07 22.64
C SER A 173 4.72 -7.74 21.91
N MET A 174 5.53 -6.81 22.40
CA MET A 174 5.71 -5.49 21.82
C MET A 174 6.17 -5.58 20.35
N GLU A 175 7.13 -6.45 20.06
CA GLU A 175 7.67 -6.65 18.71
C GLU A 175 6.63 -7.20 17.75
N ALA A 176 5.89 -8.24 18.16
CA ALA A 176 4.89 -8.88 17.31
C ALA A 176 3.74 -7.91 16.97
N TYR A 177 3.23 -7.21 17.99
CA TYR A 177 2.19 -6.21 17.83
C TYR A 177 2.58 -5.11 16.85
N LEU A 178 3.73 -4.46 17.10
CA LEU A 178 4.20 -3.36 16.24
C LEU A 178 4.52 -3.83 14.83
N SER A 179 5.08 -5.01 14.67
CA SER A 179 5.36 -5.59 13.35
C SER A 179 4.08 -5.73 12.54
N LEU A 180 3.02 -6.27 13.13
CA LEU A 180 1.71 -6.40 12.48
C LEU A 180 1.11 -5.02 12.13
N THR A 181 1.08 -4.11 13.10
CA THR A 181 0.53 -2.77 12.93
C THR A 181 1.22 -2.00 11.81
N MET A 182 2.55 -1.97 11.83
CA MET A 182 3.33 -1.26 10.81
C MET A 182 3.18 -1.89 9.43
N THR A 183 3.16 -3.22 9.34
CA THR A 183 2.96 -3.94 8.09
C THR A 183 1.60 -3.60 7.48
N PHE A 184 0.52 -3.58 8.28
CA PHE A 184 -0.80 -3.22 7.77
C PHE A 184 -0.85 -1.76 7.31
N VAL A 185 -0.40 -0.82 8.13
CA VAL A 185 -0.40 0.61 7.77
C VAL A 185 0.34 0.86 6.45
N LEU A 186 1.51 0.24 6.28
CA LEU A 186 2.28 0.39 5.05
C LEU A 186 1.63 -0.31 3.86
N ALA A 187 1.20 -1.56 4.03
CA ALA A 187 0.59 -2.34 2.97
C ALA A 187 -0.65 -1.64 2.40
N PHE A 188 -1.54 -1.16 3.28
CA PHE A 188 -2.71 -0.41 2.85
C PHE A 188 -2.33 0.94 2.22
N GLY A 189 -1.37 1.67 2.79
CA GLY A 189 -0.85 2.90 2.18
C GLY A 189 -0.36 2.69 0.76
N LEU A 190 0.39 1.61 0.51
CA LEU A 190 0.87 1.24 -0.82
C LEU A 190 -0.25 0.70 -1.73
N CYS A 191 -1.16 -0.13 -1.21
CA CYS A 191 -2.27 -0.66 -1.99
C CYS A 191 -3.23 0.45 -2.48
N PHE A 192 -3.39 1.51 -1.72
CA PHE A 192 -4.16 2.67 -2.13
C PHE A 192 -3.49 3.47 -3.28
N GLN A 193 -2.24 3.14 -3.66
CA GLN A 193 -1.64 3.67 -4.88
C GLN A 193 -2.19 3.01 -6.16
N LEU A 194 -2.85 1.84 -6.06
CA LEU A 194 -3.40 1.14 -7.23
C LEU A 194 -4.29 2.02 -8.10
N PRO A 195 -5.29 2.77 -7.57
CA PRO A 195 -6.12 3.64 -8.40
C PRO A 195 -5.31 4.72 -9.12
N VAL A 196 -4.31 5.29 -8.45
CA VAL A 196 -3.46 6.33 -9.03
C VAL A 196 -2.60 5.75 -10.16
N LEU A 197 -1.95 4.61 -9.91
CA LEU A 197 -1.10 3.93 -10.89
C LEU A 197 -1.88 3.48 -12.12
N LEU A 198 -2.98 2.74 -11.91
CA LEU A 198 -3.79 2.20 -13.02
C LEU A 198 -4.45 3.32 -13.82
N THR A 199 -4.97 4.36 -13.16
CA THR A 199 -5.61 5.49 -13.83
C THR A 199 -4.58 6.27 -14.68
N LEU A 200 -3.37 6.45 -14.17
CA LEU A 200 -2.31 7.09 -14.94
C LEU A 200 -1.93 6.26 -16.17
N MET A 201 -1.76 4.92 -16.01
CA MET A 201 -1.48 4.02 -17.13
C MET A 201 -2.62 4.01 -18.16
N GLY A 202 -3.88 4.08 -17.69
CA GLY A 202 -5.04 4.22 -18.57
C GLY A 202 -5.06 5.55 -19.32
N LYS A 203 -4.75 6.66 -18.64
CA LYS A 203 -4.63 7.98 -19.27
C LYS A 203 -3.49 8.02 -20.30
N ALA A 204 -2.40 7.28 -20.03
CA ALA A 204 -1.30 7.10 -20.97
C ALA A 204 -1.64 6.22 -22.18
N GLY A 205 -2.80 5.58 -22.21
CA GLY A 205 -3.18 4.66 -23.28
C GLY A 205 -2.47 3.30 -23.24
N ILE A 206 -1.72 3.00 -22.15
CA ILE A 206 -1.00 1.72 -22.00
C ILE A 206 -1.97 0.59 -21.68
N ILE A 207 -3.01 0.89 -20.88
CA ILE A 207 -4.05 -0.06 -20.49
C ILE A 207 -5.43 0.54 -20.75
N SER A 208 -6.38 -0.33 -21.14
CA SER A 208 -7.77 0.06 -21.38
C SER A 208 -8.69 -0.47 -20.30
N SER A 209 -9.85 0.20 -20.10
CA SER A 209 -10.87 -0.28 -19.18
C SER A 209 -11.43 -1.64 -19.59
N ARG A 210 -11.52 -1.91 -20.91
CA ARG A 210 -11.92 -3.23 -21.46
C ARG A 210 -10.89 -4.30 -21.12
N GLY A 211 -9.59 -4.01 -21.26
CA GLY A 211 -8.49 -4.91 -20.91
C GLY A 211 -8.49 -5.28 -19.42
N LEU A 212 -8.63 -4.29 -18.54
CA LEU A 212 -8.71 -4.54 -17.10
C LEU A 212 -9.93 -5.38 -16.71
N ARG A 213 -11.10 -5.13 -17.35
CA ARG A 213 -12.29 -5.97 -17.11
C ARG A 213 -12.07 -7.43 -17.50
N ALA A 214 -11.39 -7.67 -18.61
CA ALA A 214 -11.05 -9.03 -19.04
C ALA A 214 -10.05 -9.72 -18.09
N MET A 215 -9.19 -8.92 -17.43
CA MET A 215 -8.17 -9.41 -16.49
C MET A 215 -8.65 -9.55 -15.04
N ARG A 216 -9.92 -9.32 -14.72
CA ARG A 216 -10.47 -9.39 -13.35
C ARG A 216 -10.10 -10.67 -12.61
N LYS A 217 -10.23 -11.83 -13.26
CA LYS A 217 -9.89 -13.14 -12.67
C LYS A 217 -8.42 -13.23 -12.24
N TYR A 218 -7.52 -12.65 -13.01
CA TYR A 218 -6.09 -12.61 -12.66
C TYR A 218 -5.81 -11.59 -11.56
N ALA A 219 -6.51 -10.45 -11.57
CA ALA A 219 -6.40 -9.44 -10.52
C ALA A 219 -6.83 -10.01 -9.16
N VAL A 220 -7.92 -10.77 -9.10
CA VAL A 220 -8.35 -11.47 -7.87
C VAL A 220 -7.24 -12.37 -7.34
N VAL A 221 -6.66 -13.22 -8.19
CA VAL A 221 -5.57 -14.13 -7.80
C VAL A 221 -4.34 -13.35 -7.34
N LEU A 222 -3.95 -12.31 -8.07
CA LEU A 222 -2.80 -11.47 -7.72
C LEU A 222 -2.99 -10.77 -6.37
N ILE A 223 -4.17 -10.19 -6.13
CA ILE A 223 -4.50 -9.53 -4.86
C ILE A 223 -4.44 -10.54 -3.71
N LEU A 224 -4.96 -11.76 -3.89
CA LEU A 224 -4.90 -12.82 -2.88
C LEU A 224 -3.45 -13.26 -2.59
N ILE A 225 -2.59 -13.35 -3.62
CA ILE A 225 -1.17 -13.64 -3.45
C ILE A 225 -0.48 -12.53 -2.65
N VAL A 226 -0.71 -11.27 -3.02
CA VAL A 226 -0.15 -10.12 -2.29
C VAL A 226 -0.65 -10.11 -0.84
N ALA A 227 -1.94 -10.37 -0.63
CA ALA A 227 -2.51 -10.48 0.71
C ALA A 227 -1.81 -11.57 1.53
N ALA A 228 -1.60 -12.76 0.97
CA ALA A 228 -0.92 -13.86 1.66
C ALA A 228 0.55 -13.57 2.02
N ILE A 229 1.23 -12.73 1.26
CA ILE A 229 2.62 -12.31 1.55
C ILE A 229 2.66 -11.26 2.65
N VAL A 230 1.70 -10.34 2.65
CA VAL A 230 1.66 -9.16 3.53
C VAL A 230 1.07 -9.49 4.90
N THR A 231 0.02 -10.31 4.95
CA THR A 231 -0.65 -10.66 6.21
C THR A 231 -0.06 -11.92 6.83
N PRO A 232 -0.20 -12.12 8.16
CA PRO A 232 0.03 -13.42 8.76
C PRO A 232 -0.75 -14.52 8.00
N PRO A 233 -0.32 -15.79 8.07
CA PRO A 233 -0.98 -16.89 7.35
C PRO A 233 -2.33 -17.27 7.99
N ASP A 234 -3.26 -16.32 8.01
CA ASP A 234 -4.63 -16.52 8.48
C ASP A 234 -5.64 -16.05 7.42
N ALA A 235 -6.72 -16.82 7.27
CA ALA A 235 -7.74 -16.56 6.26
C ALA A 235 -8.50 -15.25 6.51
N PHE A 236 -8.64 -14.82 7.77
CA PHE A 236 -9.40 -13.62 8.12
C PHE A 236 -8.69 -12.36 7.64
N SER A 237 -7.41 -12.18 8.02
CA SER A 237 -6.62 -11.01 7.58
C SER A 237 -6.46 -10.97 6.07
N GLN A 238 -6.29 -12.14 5.43
CA GLN A 238 -6.18 -12.24 3.97
C GLN A 238 -7.47 -11.81 3.27
N VAL A 239 -8.64 -12.27 3.74
CA VAL A 239 -9.94 -11.88 3.17
C VAL A 239 -10.22 -10.40 3.42
N MET A 240 -9.89 -9.89 4.60
CA MET A 240 -10.05 -8.47 4.93
C MET A 240 -9.21 -7.57 4.02
N LEU A 241 -7.95 -7.93 3.77
CA LEU A 241 -7.08 -7.19 2.86
C LEU A 241 -7.61 -7.26 1.41
N PHE A 242 -8.04 -8.44 0.97
CA PHE A 242 -8.68 -8.61 -0.34
C PHE A 242 -9.92 -7.73 -0.48
N ALA A 243 -10.83 -7.76 0.50
CA ALA A 243 -12.06 -6.98 0.50
C ALA A 243 -11.83 -5.47 0.44
N ALA A 244 -10.68 -4.99 0.93
CA ALA A 244 -10.31 -3.59 0.84
C ALA A 244 -9.64 -3.23 -0.50
N ILE A 245 -8.80 -4.12 -1.07
CA ILE A 245 -8.04 -3.82 -2.29
C ILE A 245 -8.91 -4.02 -3.55
N TYR A 246 -9.75 -5.04 -3.59
CA TYR A 246 -10.55 -5.33 -4.79
C TYR A 246 -11.47 -4.18 -5.22
N PRO A 247 -12.18 -3.47 -4.32
CA PRO A 247 -12.92 -2.28 -4.68
C PRO A 247 -12.06 -1.16 -5.29
N LEU A 248 -10.81 -1.00 -4.82
CA LEU A 248 -9.88 -0.02 -5.39
C LEU A 248 -9.54 -0.34 -6.85
N TYR A 249 -9.40 -1.63 -7.17
CA TYR A 249 -9.22 -2.07 -8.55
C TYR A 249 -10.45 -1.74 -9.42
N GLU A 250 -11.68 -2.00 -8.93
CA GLU A 250 -12.90 -1.66 -9.66
C GLU A 250 -13.08 -0.14 -9.83
N ILE A 251 -12.75 0.65 -8.81
CA ILE A 251 -12.72 2.12 -8.90
C ILE A 251 -11.76 2.56 -10.00
N SER A 252 -10.60 1.93 -10.11
CA SER A 252 -9.62 2.22 -11.18
C SER A 252 -10.19 1.98 -12.56
N ILE A 253 -10.89 0.86 -12.76
CA ILE A 253 -11.59 0.56 -14.04
C ILE A 253 -12.63 1.63 -14.36
N PHE A 254 -13.40 2.04 -13.36
CA PHE A 254 -14.42 3.08 -13.54
C PHE A 254 -13.80 4.44 -13.93
N LEU A 255 -12.72 4.83 -13.27
CA LEU A 255 -12.01 6.08 -13.57
C LEU A 255 -11.43 6.07 -14.99
N ILE A 256 -10.78 4.95 -15.38
CA ILE A 256 -10.21 4.80 -16.72
C ILE A 256 -11.33 4.88 -17.78
N ALA A 257 -12.42 4.15 -17.57
CA ALA A 257 -13.57 4.18 -18.50
C ALA A 257 -14.16 5.60 -18.66
N ARG A 258 -14.14 6.41 -17.60
CA ARG A 258 -14.57 7.80 -17.68
C ARG A 258 -13.60 8.63 -18.51
N PHE A 259 -12.31 8.51 -18.29
CA PHE A 259 -11.29 9.23 -19.10
C PHE A 259 -11.30 8.79 -20.57
N GLU A 260 -11.51 7.52 -20.88
CA GLU A 260 -11.66 7.01 -22.24
C GLU A 260 -12.86 7.69 -22.94
N ARG A 261 -14.03 7.75 -22.27
CA ARG A 261 -15.22 8.42 -22.82
C ARG A 261 -15.02 9.92 -23.05
N ASP A 262 -14.38 10.60 -22.10
CA ASP A 262 -14.11 12.03 -22.23
C ASP A 262 -13.16 12.30 -23.42
N ARG A 263 -12.17 11.45 -23.62
CA ARG A 263 -11.23 11.49 -24.75
C ARG A 263 -11.93 11.21 -26.09
N GLU A 264 -12.78 10.18 -26.13
CA GLU A 264 -13.60 9.87 -27.33
C GLU A 264 -14.55 11.02 -27.69
N ALA A 265 -15.20 11.63 -26.69
CA ALA A 265 -16.08 12.76 -26.88
C ALA A 265 -15.34 13.99 -27.46
N GLN A 266 -14.12 14.25 -26.97
CA GLN A 266 -13.26 15.31 -27.51
C GLN A 266 -12.82 15.00 -28.95
N ALA A 267 -12.38 13.78 -29.24
CA ALA A 267 -11.95 13.38 -30.58
C ALA A 267 -13.10 13.49 -31.62
N ARG A 268 -14.32 13.19 -31.19
CA ARG A 268 -15.53 13.38 -32.04
C ARG A 268 -15.84 14.86 -32.27
N ALA A 269 -15.67 15.70 -31.24
CA ALA A 269 -15.90 17.15 -31.35
C ALA A 269 -14.87 17.81 -32.27
N ASP A 270 -13.62 17.33 -32.22
CA ASP A 270 -12.48 17.83 -33.03
C ASP A 270 -12.45 17.22 -34.44
N GLY A 271 -13.38 16.27 -34.78
CA GLY A 271 -13.43 15.63 -36.08
C GLY A 271 -12.28 14.66 -36.39
N THR A 272 -11.49 14.30 -35.35
CA THR A 272 -10.35 13.37 -35.46
C THR A 272 -10.69 11.92 -35.08
N TRP A 273 -11.96 11.64 -34.81
CA TRP A 273 -12.44 10.30 -34.47
C TRP A 273 -12.42 9.39 -35.70
N VAL A 274 -11.68 8.28 -35.61
CA VAL A 274 -11.69 7.18 -36.59
C VAL A 274 -12.32 5.99 -35.91
N ASP A 275 -13.39 5.42 -36.49
CA ASP A 275 -14.02 4.19 -35.99
C ASP A 275 -13.10 3.00 -36.32
N GLU A 276 -12.47 2.40 -35.30
CA GLU A 276 -11.59 1.21 -35.46
C GLU A 276 -12.32 0.00 -36.08
N ASP A 277 -13.67 -0.04 -36.00
CA ASP A 277 -14.48 -1.09 -36.59
C ASP A 277 -14.67 -0.94 -38.11
N GLU A 278 -14.50 0.25 -38.69
CA GLU A 278 -14.54 0.46 -40.14
C GLU A 278 -13.23 0.06 -40.83
N ASP A 279 -12.08 0.24 -40.19
CA ASP A 279 -10.79 -0.17 -40.75
C ASP A 279 -10.61 -1.70 -40.75
N ALA A 280 -11.18 -2.39 -39.75
CA ALA A 280 -11.17 -3.85 -39.67
C ALA A 280 -12.09 -4.53 -40.71
N ALA A 281 -13.03 -3.79 -41.31
CA ALA A 281 -13.94 -4.28 -42.36
C ALA A 281 -13.41 -4.05 -43.76
N GLN A 282 -12.32 -3.26 -43.95
CA GLN A 282 -11.75 -2.90 -45.25
C GLN A 282 -10.39 -3.58 -45.53
N GLY A 283 -9.84 -4.38 -44.59
CA GLY A 283 -8.61 -5.16 -44.73
C GLY A 283 -8.88 -6.66 -44.77
#